data_99e242b12585e678a77d0d903a20606f
#
_entry.id   99e242b12585e678a77d0d903a20606f
#
_cell.length_a   1.000
_cell.length_b   1.000
_cell.length_c   1.000
_cell.angle_alpha   90.00
_cell.angle_beta   90.00
_cell.angle_gamma   90.00
#
_symmetry.space_group_name_H-M   'P 1'
#
loop_
_entity.id
_entity.type
_entity.pdbx_description
1 polymer ?
#
loop_
_entity_poly.entity_id
_entity_poly.type
_entity_poly.pdbx_seq_one_letter_code
_entity_poly.pdbx_strand_id
1 'polypeptide(L)'
;DNLLRFDNKLKETFASKLSGGQRRLLSFVLSLIGKPSILFLDEPTAGMDTSTRIRFWEIVNTLKNDGLTIIYSSHYIEEVEHTADRILVLNKGELIRDTTPHAMRAEEVEKFFTLPIKFLEVIENNSEIYNLEIKRDSFNFLTKKTDLIWNTLQKSGCTLNDLEIQNRTLLDSIFNTTKEQ
;
A
#
# COMPACT_ATOMS: atom_id res chain seq x y z
N ASP A 1 -17.11 7.10 -24.14
CA ASP A 1 -16.75 8.51 -23.94
C ASP A 1 -16.98 9.07 -22.53
N ASN A 2 -17.88 8.46 -21.73
CA ASN A 2 -18.17 8.94 -20.38
C ASN A 2 -17.14 8.52 -19.30
N LEU A 3 -16.42 7.44 -19.52
CA LEU A 3 -15.42 6.91 -18.56
C LEU A 3 -14.23 7.85 -18.38
N LEU A 4 -13.87 8.61 -19.41
CA LEU A 4 -12.60 9.30 -19.41
C LEU A 4 -12.65 10.75 -19.04
N ARG A 5 -13.83 11.39 -19.07
CA ARG A 5 -14.00 12.84 -18.80
C ARG A 5 -12.71 13.65 -19.07
N PHE A 6 -12.05 13.34 -20.20
CA PHE A 6 -10.95 14.18 -20.66
C PHE A 6 -11.53 15.58 -20.87
N ASP A 7 -10.95 16.55 -20.23
CA ASP A 7 -11.20 17.96 -20.51
C ASP A 7 -11.06 18.18 -22.03
N ASN A 8 -11.94 18.95 -22.60
CA ASN A 8 -11.93 19.24 -24.04
C ASN A 8 -10.56 19.75 -24.51
N LYS A 9 -9.84 20.49 -23.65
CA LYS A 9 -8.47 20.92 -23.87
C LYS A 9 -7.50 19.78 -24.08
N LEU A 10 -7.68 18.68 -23.35
CA LEU A 10 -6.83 17.50 -23.45
C LEU A 10 -7.10 16.71 -24.75
N LYS A 11 -8.36 16.68 -25.20
CA LYS A 11 -8.76 16.02 -26.46
C LYS A 11 -8.16 16.68 -27.69
N GLU A 12 -7.92 17.98 -27.64
CA GLU A 12 -7.32 18.77 -28.72
C GLU A 12 -5.78 18.85 -28.64
N THR A 13 -5.19 18.26 -27.58
CA THR A 13 -3.74 18.31 -27.36
C THR A 13 -3.04 17.16 -28.10
N PHE A 14 -2.00 17.49 -28.89
CA PHE A 14 -1.16 16.47 -29.53
C PHE A 14 -0.54 15.55 -28.46
N ALA A 15 -0.52 14.25 -28.74
CA ALA A 15 0.06 13.23 -27.84
C ALA A 15 1.51 13.55 -27.41
N SER A 16 2.29 14.21 -28.26
CA SER A 16 3.65 14.66 -27.97
C SER A 16 3.75 15.74 -26.88
N LYS A 17 2.66 16.48 -26.63
CA LYS A 17 2.57 17.55 -25.62
C LYS A 17 1.95 17.09 -24.31
N LEU A 18 1.51 15.83 -24.21
CA LEU A 18 0.96 15.26 -23.00
C LEU A 18 2.08 15.01 -21.97
N SER A 19 1.77 15.16 -20.68
CA SER A 19 2.65 14.72 -19.61
C SER A 19 2.86 13.19 -19.66
N GLY A 20 3.89 12.68 -18.97
CA GLY A 20 4.13 11.24 -18.89
C GLY A 20 2.91 10.46 -18.37
N GLY A 21 2.29 10.93 -17.29
CA GLY A 21 1.08 10.35 -16.73
C GLY A 21 -0.11 10.39 -17.68
N GLN A 22 -0.32 11.53 -18.37
CA GLN A 22 -1.40 11.65 -19.37
C GLN A 22 -1.20 10.72 -20.55
N ARG A 23 0.03 10.52 -21.03
CA ARG A 23 0.34 9.54 -22.09
C ARG A 23 0.06 8.11 -21.64
N ARG A 24 0.41 7.75 -20.40
CA ARG A 24 0.08 6.43 -19.84
C ARG A 24 -1.42 6.21 -19.75
N LEU A 25 -2.15 7.18 -19.25
CA LEU A 25 -3.61 7.12 -19.19
C LEU A 25 -4.21 6.96 -20.60
N LEU A 26 -3.70 7.69 -21.60
CA LEU A 26 -4.11 7.52 -22.99
C LEU A 26 -3.82 6.11 -23.53
N SER A 27 -2.62 5.58 -23.28
CA SER A 27 -2.25 4.22 -23.68
C SER A 27 -3.15 3.16 -23.04
N PHE A 28 -3.46 3.33 -21.76
CA PHE A 28 -4.40 2.46 -21.05
C PHE A 28 -5.77 2.47 -21.73
N VAL A 29 -6.29 3.65 -22.07
CA VAL A 29 -7.58 3.77 -22.74
C VAL A 29 -7.59 3.15 -24.14
N LEU A 30 -6.51 3.31 -24.87
CA LEU A 30 -6.37 2.71 -26.20
C LEU A 30 -6.39 1.17 -26.10
N SER A 31 -5.85 0.58 -25.03
CA SER A 31 -5.89 -0.87 -24.82
C SER A 31 -7.32 -1.43 -24.60
N LEU A 32 -8.27 -0.57 -24.25
CA LEU A 32 -9.67 -0.96 -24.06
C LEU A 32 -10.52 -0.98 -25.35
N ILE A 33 -10.00 -0.47 -26.46
CA ILE A 33 -10.76 -0.34 -27.73
C ILE A 33 -11.27 -1.70 -28.21
N GLY A 34 -10.47 -2.74 -28.06
CA GLY A 34 -10.81 -4.11 -28.45
C GLY A 34 -11.79 -4.83 -27.53
N LYS A 35 -12.28 -4.17 -26.45
CA LYS A 35 -13.11 -4.77 -25.40
C LYS A 35 -12.51 -6.09 -24.87
N PRO A 36 -11.28 -6.08 -24.38
CA PRO A 36 -10.64 -7.28 -23.87
C PRO A 36 -11.38 -7.83 -22.65
N SER A 37 -11.35 -9.14 -22.45
CA SER A 37 -11.83 -9.78 -21.22
C SER A 37 -10.75 -9.84 -20.13
N ILE A 38 -9.48 -9.73 -20.52
CA ILE A 38 -8.32 -9.72 -19.65
C ILE A 38 -7.37 -8.60 -20.09
N LEU A 39 -6.85 -7.84 -19.15
CA LEU A 39 -5.88 -6.77 -19.38
C LEU A 39 -4.64 -6.95 -18.50
N PHE A 40 -3.46 -6.89 -19.10
CA PHE A 40 -2.18 -6.90 -18.39
C PHE A 40 -1.56 -5.51 -18.38
N LEU A 41 -1.16 -5.06 -17.22
CA LEU A 41 -0.59 -3.74 -17.00
C LEU A 41 0.73 -3.86 -16.24
N ASP A 42 1.79 -3.32 -16.79
CA ASP A 42 3.09 -3.27 -16.14
C ASP A 42 3.33 -1.88 -15.56
N GLU A 43 3.42 -1.79 -14.21
CA GLU A 43 3.64 -0.53 -13.48
C GLU A 43 2.73 0.62 -13.98
N PRO A 44 1.40 0.45 -14.01
CA PRO A 44 0.51 1.35 -14.75
C PRO A 44 0.51 2.79 -14.23
N THR A 45 0.80 3.00 -12.96
CA THR A 45 0.75 4.31 -12.29
C THR A 45 2.11 4.98 -12.13
N ALA A 46 3.19 4.32 -12.56
CA ALA A 46 4.54 4.87 -12.44
C ALA A 46 4.67 6.20 -13.18
N GLY A 47 5.16 7.23 -12.48
CA GLY A 47 5.33 8.59 -13.01
C GLY A 47 4.03 9.39 -13.19
N MET A 48 2.91 8.90 -12.67
CA MET A 48 1.67 9.69 -12.55
C MET A 48 1.72 10.60 -11.32
N ASP A 49 1.20 11.80 -11.46
CA ASP A 49 0.87 12.65 -10.32
C ASP A 49 -0.33 12.06 -9.54
N THR A 50 -0.51 12.50 -8.30
CA THR A 50 -1.53 11.98 -7.41
C THR A 50 -2.94 12.04 -7.99
N SER A 51 -3.30 13.13 -8.65
CA SER A 51 -4.64 13.31 -9.22
C SER A 51 -4.91 12.37 -10.40
N THR A 52 -3.92 12.22 -11.27
CA THR A 52 -3.98 11.28 -12.41
C THR A 52 -4.06 9.83 -11.94
N ARG A 53 -3.33 9.48 -10.86
CA ARG A 53 -3.31 8.15 -10.25
C ARG A 53 -4.66 7.78 -9.65
N ILE A 54 -5.26 8.67 -8.86
CA ILE A 54 -6.60 8.46 -8.30
C ILE A 54 -7.59 8.18 -9.42
N ARG A 55 -7.59 9.01 -10.46
CA ARG A 55 -8.48 8.86 -11.60
C ARG A 55 -8.26 7.55 -12.36
N PHE A 56 -7.02 7.12 -12.53
CA PHE A 56 -6.70 5.82 -13.14
C PHE A 56 -7.39 4.68 -12.38
N TRP A 57 -7.27 4.65 -11.05
CA TRP A 57 -7.87 3.61 -10.22
C TRP A 57 -9.40 3.67 -10.18
N GLU A 58 -10.00 4.84 -10.27
CA GLU A 58 -11.45 4.98 -10.42
C GLU A 58 -11.95 4.31 -11.71
N ILE A 59 -11.22 4.51 -12.83
CA ILE A 59 -11.55 3.86 -14.10
C ILE A 59 -11.36 2.35 -14.00
N VAL A 60 -10.25 1.89 -13.43
CA VAL A 60 -9.96 0.46 -13.20
C VAL A 60 -11.09 -0.20 -12.40
N ASN A 61 -11.53 0.43 -11.30
CA ASN A 61 -12.61 -0.09 -10.47
C ASN A 61 -13.95 -0.19 -11.25
N THR A 62 -14.25 0.79 -12.08
CA THR A 62 -15.43 0.74 -12.94
C THR A 62 -15.38 -0.45 -13.90
N LEU A 63 -14.25 -0.64 -14.57
CA LEU A 63 -14.03 -1.73 -15.50
C LEU A 63 -14.07 -3.12 -14.84
N LYS A 64 -13.53 -3.23 -13.62
CA LYS A 64 -13.65 -4.44 -12.80
C LYS A 64 -15.12 -4.78 -12.52
N ASN A 65 -15.92 -3.80 -12.13
CA ASN A 65 -17.34 -3.98 -11.86
C ASN A 65 -18.11 -4.38 -13.14
N ASP A 66 -17.63 -3.98 -14.31
CA ASP A 66 -18.16 -4.39 -15.62
C ASP A 66 -17.65 -5.77 -16.07
N GLY A 67 -16.87 -6.47 -15.23
CA GLY A 67 -16.42 -7.84 -15.46
C GLY A 67 -15.06 -7.98 -16.13
N LEU A 68 -14.28 -6.89 -16.32
CA LEU A 68 -12.92 -6.97 -16.84
C LEU A 68 -11.97 -7.56 -15.80
N THR A 69 -11.22 -8.58 -16.17
CA THR A 69 -10.11 -9.09 -15.36
C THR A 69 -8.85 -8.27 -15.64
N ILE A 70 -8.26 -7.70 -14.57
CA ILE A 70 -7.05 -6.88 -14.68
C ILE A 70 -5.94 -7.51 -13.86
N ILE A 71 -4.81 -7.76 -14.51
CA ILE A 71 -3.58 -8.24 -13.87
C ILE A 71 -2.54 -7.13 -14.02
N TYR A 72 -2.01 -6.65 -12.92
CA TYR A 72 -1.02 -5.59 -12.96
C TYR A 72 0.18 -5.87 -12.04
N SER A 73 1.36 -5.39 -12.43
CA SER A 73 2.51 -5.28 -11.55
C SER A 73 2.52 -3.92 -10.86
N SER A 74 3.01 -3.85 -9.64
CA SER A 74 3.30 -2.59 -8.95
C SER A 74 4.35 -2.78 -7.87
N HIS A 75 5.17 -1.78 -7.66
CA HIS A 75 6.03 -1.64 -6.48
C HIS A 75 5.43 -0.71 -5.43
N TYR A 76 4.28 -0.10 -5.70
CA TYR A 76 3.52 0.73 -4.74
C TYR A 76 2.56 -0.15 -3.95
N ILE A 77 3.04 -0.70 -2.84
CA ILE A 77 2.27 -1.67 -2.05
C ILE A 77 0.98 -1.09 -1.49
N GLU A 78 0.99 0.18 -1.09
CA GLU A 78 -0.22 0.88 -0.64
C GLU A 78 -1.34 0.87 -1.72
N GLU A 79 -0.97 1.01 -2.99
CA GLU A 79 -1.95 0.89 -4.08
C GLU A 79 -2.51 -0.53 -4.16
N VAL A 80 -1.65 -1.54 -4.10
CA VAL A 80 -2.05 -2.95 -4.15
C VAL A 80 -3.00 -3.29 -3.01
N GLU A 81 -2.73 -2.81 -1.80
CA GLU A 81 -3.60 -2.99 -0.63
C GLU A 81 -5.02 -2.46 -0.82
N HIS A 82 -5.17 -1.37 -1.58
CA HIS A 82 -6.46 -0.70 -1.75
C HIS A 82 -7.20 -1.09 -3.03
N THR A 83 -6.50 -1.63 -4.03
CA THR A 83 -7.07 -1.83 -5.37
C THR A 83 -7.16 -3.29 -5.79
N ALA A 84 -6.29 -4.17 -5.27
CA ALA A 84 -6.26 -5.57 -5.64
C ALA A 84 -7.31 -6.39 -4.88
N ASP A 85 -7.89 -7.40 -5.56
CA ASP A 85 -8.73 -8.43 -4.93
C ASP A 85 -7.87 -9.64 -4.53
N ARG A 86 -6.76 -9.87 -5.24
CA ARG A 86 -5.83 -10.98 -5.02
C ARG A 86 -4.41 -10.52 -5.28
N ILE A 87 -3.48 -11.00 -4.48
CA ILE A 87 -2.06 -10.65 -4.55
C ILE A 87 -1.25 -11.91 -4.80
N LEU A 88 -0.44 -11.87 -5.84
CA LEU A 88 0.54 -12.90 -6.17
C LEU A 88 1.94 -12.33 -5.95
N VAL A 89 2.69 -12.88 -4.99
CA VAL A 89 4.07 -12.46 -4.72
C VAL A 89 5.03 -13.40 -5.43
N LEU A 90 5.82 -12.82 -6.33
CA LEU A 90 6.84 -13.54 -7.09
C LEU A 90 8.23 -13.18 -6.57
N ASN A 91 9.08 -14.17 -6.38
CA ASN A 91 10.49 -14.00 -6.06
C ASN A 91 11.34 -14.96 -6.90
N LYS A 92 12.36 -14.44 -7.60
CA LYS A 92 13.27 -15.21 -8.46
C LYS A 92 12.55 -16.15 -9.45
N GLY A 93 11.36 -15.74 -9.92
CA GLY A 93 10.55 -16.51 -10.87
C GLY A 93 9.62 -17.54 -10.24
N GLU A 94 9.61 -17.68 -8.93
CA GLU A 94 8.73 -18.59 -8.17
C GLU A 94 7.58 -17.82 -7.53
N LEU A 95 6.39 -18.43 -7.51
CA LEU A 95 5.25 -17.91 -6.77
C LEU A 95 5.40 -18.30 -5.30
N ILE A 96 5.78 -17.33 -4.47
CA ILE A 96 6.02 -17.58 -3.03
C ILE A 96 4.78 -17.34 -2.19
N ARG A 97 3.80 -16.58 -2.70
CA ARG A 97 2.57 -16.28 -1.98
C ARG A 97 1.40 -16.01 -2.91
N ASP A 98 0.24 -16.50 -2.53
CA ASP A 98 -1.05 -16.26 -3.18
C ASP A 98 -2.06 -15.93 -2.07
N THR A 99 -2.55 -14.70 -2.04
CA THR A 99 -3.32 -14.18 -0.90
C THR A 99 -4.25 -13.05 -1.33
N THR A 100 -4.97 -12.49 -0.37
CA THR A 100 -5.78 -11.26 -0.54
C THR A 100 -5.23 -10.15 0.36
N PRO A 101 -5.47 -8.85 0.05
CA PRO A 101 -5.09 -7.77 0.94
C PRO A 101 -5.65 -7.92 2.36
N HIS A 102 -6.87 -8.43 2.47
CA HIS A 102 -7.50 -8.68 3.78
C HIS A 102 -6.79 -9.78 4.57
N ALA A 103 -6.52 -10.94 3.94
CA ALA A 103 -5.83 -12.04 4.59
C ALA A 103 -4.42 -11.63 5.02
N MET A 104 -3.71 -10.91 4.17
CA MET A 104 -2.39 -10.40 4.45
C MET A 104 -2.37 -9.47 5.67
N ARG A 105 -3.33 -8.54 5.75
CA ARG A 105 -3.48 -7.66 6.93
C ARG A 105 -3.86 -8.42 8.21
N ALA A 106 -4.64 -9.49 8.09
CA ALA A 106 -5.03 -10.32 9.23
C ALA A 106 -3.88 -11.15 9.80
N GLU A 107 -2.90 -11.51 8.96
CA GLU A 107 -1.67 -12.21 9.37
C GLU A 107 -0.67 -11.31 10.10
N GLU A 108 -0.82 -9.98 9.99
CA GLU A 108 0.06 -9.01 10.64
C GLU A 108 -0.23 -8.90 12.13
N VAL A 109 0.34 -9.82 12.88
CA VAL A 109 0.28 -9.82 14.35
C VAL A 109 1.15 -8.70 14.94
N GLU A 110 2.14 -8.20 14.20
CA GLU A 110 3.11 -7.22 14.67
C GLU A 110 2.62 -5.78 14.45
N LYS A 111 2.70 -4.97 15.49
CA LYS A 111 2.36 -3.54 15.45
C LYS A 111 3.61 -2.70 15.72
N PHE A 112 3.72 -1.63 14.97
CA PHE A 112 4.73 -0.61 15.14
C PHE A 112 4.16 0.50 16.03
N PHE A 113 4.79 0.74 17.16
CA PHE A 113 4.42 1.78 18.11
C PHE A 113 5.39 2.94 18.01
N THR A 114 4.86 4.16 18.03
CA THR A 114 5.65 5.38 18.20
C THR A 114 5.11 6.16 19.39
N LEU A 115 6.01 6.53 20.31
CA LEU A 115 5.66 7.24 21.55
C LEU A 115 6.65 8.39 21.84
N PRO A 116 6.22 9.42 22.58
CA PRO A 116 7.12 10.42 23.14
C PRO A 116 8.14 9.81 24.10
N ILE A 117 9.36 10.37 24.11
CA ILE A 117 10.49 9.88 24.90
C ILE A 117 10.19 9.76 26.41
N LYS A 118 9.25 10.54 26.93
CA LYS A 118 8.83 10.50 28.35
C LYS A 118 8.31 9.12 28.82
N PHE A 119 7.90 8.25 27.90
CA PHE A 119 7.42 6.90 28.21
C PHE A 119 8.48 5.80 28.01
N LEU A 120 9.70 6.14 27.65
CA LEU A 120 10.73 5.16 27.35
C LEU A 120 11.04 4.25 28.56
N GLU A 121 11.25 4.81 29.73
CA GLU A 121 11.58 4.07 30.95
C GLU A 121 10.51 3.03 31.34
N VAL A 122 9.25 3.26 30.92
CA VAL A 122 8.13 2.35 31.20
C VAL A 122 8.22 1.08 30.36
N ILE A 123 8.83 1.16 29.18
CA ILE A 123 8.74 0.11 28.17
C ILE A 123 10.11 -0.49 27.79
N GLU A 124 11.22 0.23 27.94
CA GLU A 124 12.54 -0.17 27.43
C GLU A 124 13.03 -1.55 27.88
N ASN A 125 12.61 -1.99 29.07
CA ASN A 125 12.98 -3.30 29.63
C ASN A 125 11.86 -4.36 29.46
N ASN A 126 10.84 -4.07 28.64
CA ASN A 126 9.76 -5.04 28.41
C ASN A 126 10.19 -6.11 27.41
N SER A 127 10.11 -7.37 27.79
CA SER A 127 10.52 -8.52 26.95
C SER A 127 9.65 -8.73 25.70
N GLU A 128 8.48 -8.12 25.64
CA GLU A 128 7.53 -8.26 24.54
C GLU A 128 7.74 -7.21 23.42
N ILE A 129 8.76 -6.34 23.58
CA ILE A 129 9.14 -5.38 22.55
C ILE A 129 10.45 -5.78 21.88
N TYR A 130 10.62 -5.41 20.63
CA TYR A 130 11.84 -5.62 19.85
C TYR A 130 12.01 -4.51 18.81
N ASN A 131 13.19 -4.41 18.22
CA ASN A 131 13.56 -3.35 17.29
C ASN A 131 13.32 -1.94 17.87
N LEU A 132 13.73 -1.74 19.15
CA LEU A 132 13.63 -0.45 19.80
C LEU A 132 14.59 0.55 19.15
N GLU A 133 14.06 1.63 18.62
CA GLU A 133 14.79 2.77 18.07
C GLU A 133 14.47 4.03 18.83
N ILE A 134 15.49 4.70 19.35
CA ILE A 134 15.34 5.92 20.14
C ILE A 134 15.73 7.11 19.26
N LYS A 135 14.84 8.09 19.17
CA LYS A 135 15.04 9.40 18.54
C LYS A 135 15.10 10.49 19.61
N ARG A 136 15.36 11.75 19.20
CA ARG A 136 15.51 12.86 20.12
C ARG A 136 14.30 13.05 21.05
N ASP A 137 13.09 13.04 20.48
CA ASP A 137 11.84 13.40 21.20
C ASP A 137 10.83 12.24 21.24
N SER A 138 11.15 11.11 20.62
CA SER A 138 10.30 9.94 20.50
C SER A 138 11.11 8.65 20.44
N PHE A 139 10.44 7.54 20.59
CA PHE A 139 10.99 6.22 20.33
C PHE A 139 9.95 5.35 19.64
N ASN A 140 10.40 4.34 18.93
CA ASN A 140 9.55 3.38 18.25
C ASN A 140 10.02 1.96 18.52
N PHE A 141 9.11 1.02 18.42
CA PHE A 141 9.39 -0.40 18.59
C PHE A 141 8.31 -1.26 17.93
N LEU A 142 8.58 -2.54 17.78
CA LEU A 142 7.64 -3.54 17.33
C LEU A 142 7.18 -4.42 18.50
N THR A 143 5.93 -4.87 18.45
CA THR A 143 5.38 -5.85 19.38
C THR A 143 4.30 -6.71 18.74
N LYS A 144 4.21 -7.97 19.18
CA LYS A 144 3.09 -8.89 18.89
C LYS A 144 2.02 -8.87 19.99
N LYS A 145 2.29 -8.21 21.11
CA LYS A 145 1.45 -8.19 22.31
C LYS A 145 0.85 -6.80 22.54
N THR A 146 0.13 -6.30 21.54
CA THR A 146 -0.44 -4.94 21.54
C THR A 146 -1.22 -4.61 22.79
N ASP A 147 -2.12 -5.51 23.23
CA ASP A 147 -2.95 -5.27 24.40
C ASP A 147 -2.14 -5.21 25.71
N LEU A 148 -1.12 -6.07 25.84
CA LEU A 148 -0.23 -6.06 27.00
C LEU A 148 0.54 -4.74 27.09
N ILE A 149 1.12 -4.33 25.98
CA ILE A 149 1.87 -3.07 25.90
C ILE A 149 0.96 -1.88 26.17
N TRP A 150 -0.22 -1.85 25.55
CA TRP A 150 -1.19 -0.78 25.79
C TRP A 150 -1.59 -0.68 27.26
N ASN A 151 -1.91 -1.80 27.92
CA ASN A 151 -2.24 -1.84 29.33
C ASN A 151 -1.11 -1.31 30.23
N THR A 152 0.14 -1.59 29.87
CA THR A 152 1.31 -1.09 30.59
C THR A 152 1.46 0.42 30.47
N LEU A 153 1.34 0.93 29.25
CA LEU A 153 1.43 2.37 28.95
C LEU A 153 0.28 3.15 29.58
N GLN A 154 -0.94 2.64 29.52
CA GLN A 154 -2.11 3.28 30.11
C GLN A 154 -1.98 3.46 31.62
N LYS A 155 -1.45 2.46 32.33
CA LYS A 155 -1.18 2.55 33.78
C LYS A 155 -0.18 3.64 34.13
N SER A 156 0.67 4.02 33.20
CA SER A 156 1.67 5.08 33.35
C SER A 156 1.18 6.44 32.85
N GLY A 157 -0.12 6.58 32.58
CA GLY A 157 -0.75 7.84 32.17
C GLY A 157 -0.62 8.14 30.67
N CYS A 158 -0.24 7.17 29.84
CA CYS A 158 -0.26 7.32 28.40
C CYS A 158 -1.70 7.34 27.89
N THR A 159 -1.99 8.26 26.98
CA THR A 159 -3.28 8.40 26.31
C THR A 159 -3.17 8.04 24.84
N LEU A 160 -4.30 7.82 24.17
CA LEU A 160 -4.32 7.58 22.73
C LEU A 160 -3.78 8.76 21.89
N ASN A 161 -3.76 9.96 22.46
CA ASN A 161 -3.16 11.13 21.80
C ASN A 161 -1.63 11.16 21.86
N ASP A 162 -1.04 10.40 22.80
CA ASP A 162 0.41 10.28 22.93
C ASP A 162 0.99 9.15 22.04
N LEU A 163 0.14 8.36 21.38
CA LEU A 163 0.51 7.07 20.79
C LEU A 163 0.12 7.03 19.33
N GLU A 164 1.04 6.59 18.49
CA GLU A 164 0.77 6.18 17.12
C GLU A 164 1.00 4.67 17.00
N ILE A 165 -0.01 3.96 16.48
CA ILE A 165 0.07 2.53 16.19
C ILE A 165 -0.13 2.33 14.70
N GLN A 166 0.86 1.74 14.07
CA GLN A 166 0.78 1.37 12.66
C GLN A 166 0.84 -0.16 12.52
N ASN A 167 0.13 -0.68 11.55
CA ASN A 167 0.40 -2.04 11.09
C ASN A 167 1.79 -2.05 10.44
N ARG A 168 2.52 -3.15 10.61
CA ARG A 168 3.70 -3.37 9.81
C ARG A 168 3.27 -3.37 8.34
N THR A 169 4.00 -2.67 7.47
CA THR A 169 3.59 -2.60 6.07
C THR A 169 3.71 -3.98 5.40
N LEU A 170 2.83 -4.25 4.43
CA LEU A 170 2.93 -5.43 3.57
C LEU A 170 4.34 -5.63 2.98
N LEU A 171 5.04 -4.53 2.69
CA LEU A 171 6.45 -4.50 2.28
C LEU A 171 7.35 -5.23 3.28
N ASP A 172 7.22 -4.91 4.55
CA ASP A 172 8.09 -5.48 5.58
C ASP A 172 7.82 -6.98 5.76
N SER A 173 6.56 -7.42 5.62
CA SER A 173 6.23 -8.85 5.71
C SER A 173 6.72 -9.64 4.48
N ILE A 174 6.67 -9.06 3.28
CA ILE A 174 7.20 -9.66 2.05
C ILE A 174 8.73 -9.74 2.11
N PHE A 175 9.42 -8.66 2.46
CA PHE A 175 10.88 -8.62 2.48
C PHE A 175 11.52 -9.44 3.60
N ASN A 176 10.86 -9.67 4.72
CA ASN A 176 11.39 -10.54 5.76
C ASN A 176 11.27 -12.01 5.41
N THR A 177 10.22 -12.42 4.70
CA THR A 177 10.13 -13.79 4.15
C THR A 177 11.26 -14.08 3.15
N THR A 178 11.82 -13.05 2.52
CA THR A 178 12.93 -13.19 1.56
C THR A 178 14.33 -13.15 2.19
N LYS A 179 14.47 -12.72 3.45
CA LYS A 179 15.76 -12.71 4.18
C LYS A 179 16.02 -14.00 4.96
N GLU A 180 15.00 -14.79 5.22
CA GLU A 180 15.10 -16.06 5.96
C GLU A 180 15.37 -17.29 5.05
N GLN A 181 15.56 -17.08 3.74
CA GLN A 181 16.01 -18.08 2.75
C GLN A 181 17.36 -17.64 2.13
#